data_35bbbfd9779391b0993e4e2bc7c7c9ff
#
_entry.id   35bbbfd9779391b0993e4e2bc7c7c9ff
#
_cell.length_a   1.000
_cell.length_b   1.000
_cell.length_c   1.000
_cell.angle_alpha   90.00
_cell.angle_beta   90.00
_cell.angle_gamma   90.00
#
_symmetry.space_group_name_H-M   'P 1'
#
loop_
_entity.id
_entity.type
_entity.pdbx_description
1 polymer ?
#
loop_
_entity_poly.entity_id
_entity_poly.type
_entity_poly.pdbx_seq_one_letter_code
_entity_poly.pdbx_strand_id
1 'polypeptide(L)'
;MLGRLARKRSDPHALYAPVRPGATYSPWNQDQEFRAVYERLRAHTLVDIWRCHELWQLVAQSAKLPGGALLEVGVWRGGTGALIAQRAARCGIREPVYLCDTFTGVVKAGDKDTAYKGGEHADTSFAAVGALLADIGAHNAHLLQGIFPEQTAARIEAETFRFGHIDVDVYRSARDSFEWLWPRLLPGGIVVFDDYGFIGCDGVTRYVEELRALPGCAVLHNLNGHAVVVKWQGAAAPDS
;
A
#
# COMPACT_ATOMS: atom_id res chain seq x y z
N MET A 1 4.92 17.97 -43.52
CA MET A 1 5.38 16.57 -43.36
C MET A 1 5.43 16.26 -41.87
N LEU A 2 4.37 15.64 -41.34
CA LEU A 2 4.30 15.19 -39.95
C LEU A 2 4.93 13.80 -39.90
N GLY A 3 6.13 13.71 -39.34
CA GLY A 3 6.82 12.44 -39.12
C GLY A 3 6.02 11.55 -38.17
N ARG A 4 5.55 10.41 -38.68
CA ARG A 4 5.04 9.30 -37.87
C ARG A 4 6.18 8.82 -36.95
N LEU A 5 6.14 9.20 -35.69
CA LEU A 5 6.92 8.53 -34.65
C LEU A 5 6.52 7.05 -34.66
N ALA A 6 7.37 6.21 -35.22
CA ALA A 6 7.20 4.76 -35.15
C ALA A 6 7.19 4.36 -33.66
N ARG A 7 6.04 3.95 -33.12
CA ARG A 7 5.96 3.28 -31.83
C ARG A 7 6.88 2.06 -31.91
N LYS A 8 8.01 2.09 -31.22
CA LYS A 8 8.80 0.87 -31.00
C LYS A 8 7.82 -0.20 -30.51
N ARG A 9 7.69 -1.30 -31.25
CA ARG A 9 6.96 -2.48 -30.78
C ARG A 9 7.64 -2.91 -29.50
N SER A 10 6.92 -2.91 -28.38
CA SER A 10 7.41 -3.51 -27.14
C SER A 10 7.69 -4.98 -27.42
N ASP A 11 8.84 -5.46 -26.96
CA ASP A 11 9.14 -6.91 -27.00
C ASP A 11 8.03 -7.64 -26.19
N PRO A 12 7.28 -8.56 -26.81
CA PRO A 12 6.21 -9.28 -26.12
C PRO A 12 6.74 -10.23 -25.02
N HIS A 13 8.05 -10.46 -24.98
CA HIS A 13 8.75 -11.27 -23.98
C HIS A 13 9.46 -10.43 -22.91
N ALA A 14 9.38 -9.09 -22.97
CA ALA A 14 9.96 -8.23 -21.96
C ALA A 14 9.27 -8.47 -20.60
N LEU A 15 10.07 -8.56 -19.54
CA LEU A 15 9.56 -8.71 -18.17
C LEU A 15 8.63 -7.56 -17.77
N TYR A 16 8.95 -6.35 -18.21
CA TYR A 16 8.13 -5.15 -18.01
C TYR A 16 7.56 -4.67 -19.34
N ALA A 17 6.28 -4.93 -19.55
CA ALA A 17 5.49 -4.45 -20.67
C ALA A 17 4.14 -3.93 -20.15
N PRO A 18 3.55 -2.88 -20.78
CA PRO A 18 2.26 -2.35 -20.35
C PRO A 18 1.19 -3.44 -20.32
N VAL A 19 0.61 -3.66 -19.16
CA VAL A 19 -0.51 -4.61 -18.97
C VAL A 19 -1.81 -3.95 -19.42
N ARG A 20 -2.64 -4.71 -20.17
CA ARG A 20 -3.96 -4.26 -20.64
C ARG A 20 -5.01 -5.32 -20.34
N PRO A 21 -5.55 -5.34 -19.10
CA PRO A 21 -6.64 -6.25 -18.75
C PRO A 21 -7.85 -6.03 -19.65
N GLY A 22 -8.51 -7.14 -20.04
CA GLY A 22 -9.68 -7.08 -20.93
C GLY A 22 -11.03 -6.92 -20.21
N ALA A 23 -11.04 -6.90 -18.87
CA ALA A 23 -12.26 -6.77 -18.09
C ALA A 23 -12.85 -5.34 -18.19
N THR A 24 -14.18 -5.26 -18.23
CA THR A 24 -14.92 -3.99 -18.38
C THR A 24 -15.77 -3.63 -17.16
N TYR A 25 -15.82 -4.49 -16.13
CA TYR A 25 -16.51 -4.18 -14.89
C TYR A 25 -15.78 -3.09 -14.13
N SER A 26 -16.46 -1.95 -13.92
CA SER A 26 -15.88 -0.71 -13.40
C SER A 26 -16.69 -0.20 -12.19
N PRO A 27 -16.67 -0.92 -11.04
CA PRO A 27 -17.49 -0.59 -9.88
C PRO A 27 -17.17 0.77 -9.27
N TRP A 28 -15.93 1.26 -9.38
CA TRP A 28 -15.52 2.60 -8.93
C TRP A 28 -16.31 3.74 -9.56
N ASN A 29 -16.96 3.51 -10.72
CA ASN A 29 -17.82 4.51 -11.38
C ASN A 29 -19.18 4.64 -10.71
N GLN A 30 -19.65 3.62 -9.98
CA GLN A 30 -20.98 3.54 -9.38
C GLN A 30 -20.95 3.59 -7.85
N ASP A 31 -19.82 3.34 -7.20
CA ASP A 31 -19.66 3.45 -5.75
C ASP A 31 -19.65 4.92 -5.34
N GLN A 32 -20.81 5.43 -4.95
CA GLN A 32 -21.02 6.84 -4.59
C GLN A 32 -20.22 7.22 -3.33
N GLU A 33 -20.12 6.33 -2.34
CA GLU A 33 -19.36 6.59 -1.12
C GLU A 33 -17.86 6.71 -1.42
N PHE A 34 -17.33 5.78 -2.21
CA PHE A 34 -15.95 5.82 -2.66
C PHE A 34 -15.67 7.10 -3.44
N ARG A 35 -16.50 7.41 -4.42
CA ARG A 35 -16.33 8.60 -5.27
C ARG A 35 -16.32 9.90 -4.48
N ALA A 36 -17.23 10.04 -3.53
CA ALA A 36 -17.32 11.25 -2.69
C ALA A 36 -16.03 11.47 -1.88
N VAL A 37 -15.37 10.39 -1.43
CA VAL A 37 -14.09 10.46 -0.74
C VAL A 37 -12.94 10.66 -1.72
N TYR A 38 -12.87 9.86 -2.80
CA TYR A 38 -11.79 9.89 -3.77
C TYR A 38 -11.63 11.26 -4.46
N GLU A 39 -12.73 11.91 -4.84
CA GLU A 39 -12.67 13.24 -5.49
C GLU A 39 -12.02 14.31 -4.60
N ARG A 40 -12.11 14.18 -3.28
CA ARG A 40 -11.42 15.08 -2.33
C ARG A 40 -9.94 14.74 -2.18
N LEU A 41 -9.55 13.50 -2.42
CA LEU A 41 -8.22 12.97 -2.14
C LEU A 41 -7.32 12.80 -3.37
N ARG A 42 -7.87 12.76 -4.59
CA ARG A 42 -7.13 12.45 -5.82
C ARG A 42 -5.96 13.39 -6.13
N ALA A 43 -5.94 14.59 -5.58
CA ALA A 43 -4.81 15.52 -5.70
C ALA A 43 -3.70 15.28 -4.64
N HIS A 44 -3.95 14.37 -3.69
CA HIS A 44 -3.08 14.04 -2.56
C HIS A 44 -2.49 12.64 -2.64
N THR A 45 -2.61 11.97 -3.79
CA THR A 45 -2.02 10.65 -4.03
C THR A 45 -1.60 10.52 -5.50
N LEU A 46 -0.60 9.69 -5.76
CA LEU A 46 -0.21 9.23 -7.10
C LEU A 46 -0.86 7.89 -7.46
N VAL A 47 -1.50 7.26 -6.49
CA VAL A 47 -2.23 6.01 -6.67
C VAL A 47 -3.49 6.26 -7.49
N ASP A 48 -3.66 5.53 -8.59
CA ASP A 48 -4.79 5.69 -9.49
C ASP A 48 -6.13 5.24 -8.87
N ILE A 49 -7.24 5.57 -9.56
CA ILE A 49 -8.58 5.26 -9.09
C ILE A 49 -8.84 3.76 -8.89
N TRP A 50 -8.22 2.89 -9.68
CA TRP A 50 -8.42 1.44 -9.61
C TRP A 50 -7.78 0.89 -8.35
N ARG A 51 -6.52 1.26 -8.06
CA ARG A 51 -5.80 0.90 -6.85
C ARG A 51 -6.46 1.51 -5.61
N CYS A 52 -6.85 2.78 -5.65
CA CYS A 52 -7.61 3.40 -4.56
C CYS A 52 -8.94 2.66 -4.27
N HIS A 53 -9.68 2.25 -5.31
CA HIS A 53 -10.91 1.49 -5.11
C HIS A 53 -10.62 0.08 -4.57
N GLU A 54 -9.53 -0.53 -4.97
CA GLU A 54 -9.09 -1.82 -4.42
C GLU A 54 -8.78 -1.71 -2.93
N LEU A 55 -8.00 -0.69 -2.50
CA LEU A 55 -7.76 -0.41 -1.07
C LEU A 55 -9.09 -0.24 -0.32
N TRP A 56 -10.03 0.52 -0.90
CA TRP A 56 -11.37 0.73 -0.35
C TRP A 56 -12.12 -0.57 -0.11
N GLN A 57 -12.06 -1.50 -1.05
CA GLN A 57 -12.70 -2.81 -0.95
C GLN A 57 -11.96 -3.74 0.04
N LEU A 58 -10.62 -3.76 0.02
CA LEU A 58 -9.83 -4.62 0.89
C LEU A 58 -9.95 -4.20 2.37
N VAL A 59 -10.01 -2.91 2.67
CA VAL A 59 -10.31 -2.42 4.02
C VAL A 59 -11.67 -2.93 4.49
N ALA A 60 -12.71 -2.90 3.64
CA ALA A 60 -14.01 -3.46 3.99
C ALA A 60 -13.98 -4.98 4.20
N GLN A 61 -13.16 -5.71 3.45
CA GLN A 61 -12.97 -7.14 3.68
C GLN A 61 -12.29 -7.39 5.04
N SER A 62 -11.27 -6.60 5.38
CA SER A 62 -10.56 -6.70 6.66
C SER A 62 -11.46 -6.40 7.87
N ALA A 63 -12.54 -5.63 7.70
CA ALA A 63 -13.51 -5.34 8.75
C ALA A 63 -14.24 -6.58 9.29
N LYS A 64 -14.20 -7.70 8.56
CA LYS A 64 -14.76 -8.99 9.01
C LYS A 64 -13.90 -9.68 10.06
N LEU A 65 -12.66 -9.26 10.26
CA LEU A 65 -11.78 -9.79 11.30
C LEU A 65 -12.16 -9.22 12.68
N PRO A 66 -11.91 -9.98 13.76
CA PRO A 66 -12.43 -9.65 15.10
C PRO A 66 -11.74 -8.45 15.75
N GLY A 67 -10.67 -7.91 15.20
CA GLY A 67 -9.91 -6.80 15.77
C GLY A 67 -8.72 -6.40 14.89
N GLY A 68 -7.80 -5.61 15.45
CA GLY A 68 -6.56 -5.19 14.85
C GLY A 68 -6.62 -3.81 14.20
N ALA A 69 -5.55 -3.05 14.38
CA ALA A 69 -5.33 -1.75 13.76
C ALA A 69 -5.08 -1.85 12.25
N LEU A 70 -5.04 -0.72 11.59
CA LEU A 70 -4.58 -0.60 10.21
C LEU A 70 -3.27 0.17 10.18
N LEU A 71 -2.43 -0.13 9.20
CA LEU A 71 -1.13 0.51 9.01
C LEU A 71 -0.96 0.96 7.56
N GLU A 72 -0.43 2.15 7.36
CA GLU A 72 0.18 2.56 6.10
C GLU A 72 1.62 2.99 6.35
N VAL A 73 2.54 2.54 5.51
CA VAL A 73 3.94 2.97 5.49
C VAL A 73 4.24 3.56 4.13
N GLY A 74 4.67 4.82 4.11
CA GLY A 74 4.73 5.66 2.93
C GLY A 74 3.41 6.39 2.72
N VAL A 75 3.32 7.59 3.22
CA VAL A 75 2.06 8.38 3.30
C VAL A 75 2.07 9.53 2.29
N TRP A 76 3.26 10.05 1.98
CA TRP A 76 3.48 11.20 1.13
C TRP A 76 2.53 12.36 1.48
N ARG A 77 1.57 12.69 0.60
CA ARG A 77 0.58 13.78 0.81
C ARG A 77 -0.70 13.32 1.52
N GLY A 78 -0.80 12.06 1.94
CA GLY A 78 -1.86 11.56 2.80
C GLY A 78 -3.12 11.04 2.12
N GLY A 79 -3.16 10.99 0.77
CA GLY A 79 -4.39 10.65 0.06
C GLY A 79 -4.88 9.22 0.31
N THR A 80 -4.01 8.23 0.20
CA THR A 80 -4.34 6.81 0.46
C THR A 80 -4.60 6.55 1.94
N GLY A 81 -3.80 7.14 2.83
CA GLY A 81 -4.02 7.03 4.29
C GLY A 81 -5.37 7.60 4.72
N ALA A 82 -5.76 8.76 4.19
CA ALA A 82 -7.06 9.35 4.44
C ALA A 82 -8.21 8.50 3.86
N LEU A 83 -8.01 7.88 2.69
CA LEU A 83 -8.96 6.96 2.06
C LEU A 83 -9.19 5.72 2.96
N ILE A 84 -8.09 5.10 3.42
CA ILE A 84 -8.10 3.93 4.31
C ILE A 84 -8.84 4.29 5.61
N ALA A 85 -8.51 5.43 6.24
CA ALA A 85 -9.12 5.88 7.49
C ALA A 85 -10.63 6.15 7.32
N GLN A 86 -11.03 6.80 6.22
CA GLN A 86 -12.43 7.05 5.90
C GLN A 86 -13.21 5.75 5.66
N ARG A 87 -12.59 4.77 4.99
CA ARG A 87 -13.24 3.46 4.78
C ARG A 87 -13.36 2.68 6.07
N ALA A 88 -12.31 2.65 6.88
CA ALA A 88 -12.30 1.98 8.18
C ALA A 88 -13.45 2.49 9.08
N ALA A 89 -13.60 3.82 9.19
CA ALA A 89 -14.68 4.43 9.95
C ALA A 89 -16.08 4.04 9.44
N ARG A 90 -16.30 4.02 8.12
CA ARG A 90 -17.57 3.60 7.50
C ARG A 90 -17.89 2.13 7.69
N CYS A 91 -16.86 1.31 7.81
CA CYS A 91 -17.01 -0.13 8.11
C CYS A 91 -17.17 -0.42 9.61
N GLY A 92 -17.21 0.60 10.48
CA GLY A 92 -17.35 0.46 11.92
C GLY A 92 -16.09 -0.05 12.62
N ILE A 93 -14.92 0.02 11.98
CA ILE A 93 -13.63 -0.30 12.60
C ILE A 93 -13.30 0.81 13.58
N ARG A 94 -13.12 0.44 14.86
CA ARG A 94 -12.83 1.37 15.97
C ARG A 94 -11.35 1.50 16.26
N GLU A 95 -10.57 0.52 15.83
CA GLU A 95 -9.12 0.50 16.00
C GLU A 95 -8.47 1.58 15.13
N PRO A 96 -7.32 2.11 15.57
CA PRO A 96 -6.64 3.21 14.87
C PRO A 96 -6.09 2.80 13.51
N VAL A 97 -5.92 3.82 12.65
CA VAL A 97 -5.16 3.74 11.40
C VAL A 97 -3.84 4.49 11.63
N TYR A 98 -2.73 3.77 11.66
CA TYR A 98 -1.41 4.36 11.81
C TYR A 98 -0.81 4.68 10.44
N LEU A 99 -0.33 5.90 10.29
CA LEU A 99 0.22 6.45 9.05
C LEU A 99 1.68 6.84 9.30
N CYS A 100 2.61 6.03 8.81
CA CYS A 100 4.04 6.16 9.05
C CYS A 100 4.75 6.75 7.83
N ASP A 101 5.45 7.88 8.00
CA ASP A 101 6.24 8.52 6.96
C ASP A 101 7.39 9.31 7.57
N THR A 102 8.48 9.48 6.84
CA THR A 102 9.57 10.37 7.20
C THR A 102 9.21 11.84 6.97
N PHE A 103 8.33 12.11 5.99
CA PHE A 103 8.04 13.44 5.42
C PHE A 103 9.28 14.14 4.87
N THR A 104 10.30 13.35 4.52
CA THR A 104 11.56 13.82 3.92
C THR A 104 11.91 13.07 2.64
N GLY A 105 10.96 12.26 2.14
CA GLY A 105 11.10 11.47 0.92
C GLY A 105 11.55 10.04 1.16
N VAL A 106 11.79 9.33 0.06
CA VAL A 106 12.20 7.92 0.04
C VAL A 106 13.49 7.71 0.83
N VAL A 107 13.51 6.67 1.65
CA VAL A 107 14.68 6.26 2.46
C VAL A 107 15.06 4.81 2.16
N LYS A 108 16.29 4.42 2.53
CA LYS A 108 16.83 3.06 2.39
C LYS A 108 16.95 2.56 0.94
N ALA A 109 16.95 3.45 -0.07
CA ALA A 109 17.28 3.07 -1.44
C ALA A 109 18.67 2.40 -1.48
N GLY A 110 18.82 1.34 -2.27
CA GLY A 110 20.03 0.52 -2.29
C GLY A 110 20.34 -0.08 -3.67
N ASP A 111 21.18 -1.09 -3.67
CA ASP A 111 21.67 -1.79 -4.87
C ASP A 111 20.60 -2.61 -5.61
N LYS A 112 19.50 -2.92 -4.94
CA LYS A 112 18.35 -3.63 -5.51
C LYS A 112 17.35 -2.70 -6.20
N ASP A 113 17.54 -1.38 -6.08
CA ASP A 113 16.62 -0.35 -6.58
C ASP A 113 17.26 0.37 -7.78
N THR A 114 16.62 0.34 -8.95
CA THR A 114 17.23 0.88 -10.17
C THR A 114 16.98 2.36 -10.36
N ALA A 115 15.78 2.86 -10.04
CA ALA A 115 15.39 4.25 -10.27
C ALA A 115 15.59 5.14 -9.04
N TYR A 116 15.13 4.71 -7.89
CA TYR A 116 15.16 5.50 -6.65
C TYR A 116 16.55 5.58 -6.05
N LYS A 117 16.90 6.77 -5.54
CA LYS A 117 18.21 7.06 -4.93
C LYS A 117 18.10 7.59 -3.50
N GLY A 118 16.89 7.92 -3.07
CA GLY A 118 16.59 8.52 -1.79
C GLY A 118 16.30 10.02 -1.89
N GLY A 119 15.28 10.47 -1.15
CA GLY A 119 14.82 11.85 -1.14
C GLY A 119 13.73 12.19 -2.15
N GLU A 120 13.34 11.24 -3.03
CA GLU A 120 12.19 11.42 -3.91
C GLU A 120 10.92 11.55 -3.06
N HIS A 121 9.88 12.21 -3.59
CA HIS A 121 8.60 12.43 -2.88
C HIS A 121 8.70 13.24 -1.57
N ALA A 122 9.73 14.12 -1.45
CA ALA A 122 9.90 15.00 -0.28
C ALA A 122 8.98 16.24 -0.29
N ASP A 123 8.14 16.41 -1.30
CA ASP A 123 7.24 17.56 -1.48
C ASP A 123 5.94 17.41 -0.65
N THR A 124 6.11 17.11 0.63
CA THR A 124 5.05 16.89 1.63
C THR A 124 5.52 17.36 3.01
N SER A 125 4.64 17.32 4.01
CA SER A 125 4.99 17.54 5.41
C SER A 125 3.97 16.95 6.36
N PHE A 126 4.42 16.66 7.60
CA PHE A 126 3.55 16.21 8.69
C PHE A 126 2.35 17.15 8.90
N ALA A 127 2.60 18.47 8.88
CA ALA A 127 1.56 19.48 9.08
C ALA A 127 0.53 19.50 7.94
N ALA A 128 0.98 19.36 6.68
CA ALA A 128 0.10 19.34 5.52
C ALA A 128 -0.82 18.11 5.52
N VAL A 129 -0.26 16.93 5.83
CA VAL A 129 -1.04 15.70 5.95
C VAL A 129 -2.00 15.77 7.15
N GLY A 130 -1.56 16.29 8.29
CA GLY A 130 -2.44 16.52 9.45
C GLY A 130 -3.62 17.43 9.12
N ALA A 131 -3.40 18.49 8.36
CA ALA A 131 -4.46 19.38 7.89
C ALA A 131 -5.45 18.68 6.95
N LEU A 132 -4.97 17.85 6.03
CA LEU A 132 -5.83 17.03 5.15
C LEU A 132 -6.70 16.06 5.95
N LEU A 133 -6.12 15.34 6.91
CA LEU A 133 -6.85 14.40 7.76
C LEU A 133 -7.95 15.09 8.57
N ALA A 134 -7.66 16.28 9.11
CA ALA A 134 -8.64 17.09 9.83
C ALA A 134 -9.76 17.56 8.88
N ASP A 135 -9.41 18.07 7.70
CA ASP A 135 -10.37 18.56 6.70
C ASP A 135 -11.34 17.46 6.25
N ILE A 136 -10.83 16.23 6.02
CA ILE A 136 -11.67 15.11 5.59
C ILE A 136 -12.40 14.42 6.77
N GLY A 137 -12.09 14.78 8.01
CA GLY A 137 -12.66 14.17 9.21
C GLY A 137 -12.15 12.75 9.49
N ALA A 138 -10.90 12.46 9.18
CA ALA A 138 -10.24 11.17 9.44
C ALA A 138 -9.66 11.12 10.86
N HIS A 139 -10.53 11.24 11.89
CA HIS A 139 -10.13 11.34 13.29
C HIS A 139 -9.54 10.06 13.89
N ASN A 140 -9.70 8.92 13.22
CA ASN A 140 -9.12 7.63 13.56
C ASN A 140 -7.70 7.43 13.01
N ALA A 141 -7.18 8.38 12.22
CA ALA A 141 -5.83 8.34 11.66
C ALA A 141 -4.81 8.99 12.60
N HIS A 142 -3.66 8.32 12.81
CA HIS A 142 -2.58 8.76 13.67
C HIS A 142 -1.27 8.81 12.91
N LEU A 143 -0.73 10.02 12.71
CA LEU A 143 0.54 10.23 12.03
C LEU A 143 1.73 9.87 12.92
N LEU A 144 2.65 9.09 12.39
CA LEU A 144 3.91 8.71 13.03
C LEU A 144 5.07 9.16 12.14
N GLN A 145 5.72 10.27 12.50
CA GLN A 145 6.86 10.80 11.75
C GLN A 145 8.15 10.09 12.11
N GLY A 146 8.84 9.57 11.11
CA GLY A 146 10.15 8.93 11.23
C GLY A 146 10.31 7.72 10.31
N ILE A 147 11.49 7.13 10.31
CA ILE A 147 11.80 5.92 9.54
C ILE A 147 11.11 4.73 10.20
N PHE A 148 10.29 4.03 9.43
CA PHE A 148 9.65 2.79 9.88
C PHE A 148 10.51 1.57 9.49
N PRO A 149 10.64 0.56 10.38
CA PRO A 149 10.13 0.52 11.75
C PRO A 149 11.03 1.19 12.80
N GLU A 150 12.27 1.55 12.49
CA GLU A 150 13.35 1.88 13.44
C GLU A 150 13.00 3.01 14.41
N GLN A 151 12.26 4.03 13.96
CA GLN A 151 12.01 5.23 14.77
C GLN A 151 10.55 5.32 15.25
N THR A 152 9.63 4.62 14.59
CA THR A 152 8.20 4.81 14.85
C THR A 152 7.52 3.58 15.44
N ALA A 153 8.00 2.38 15.15
CA ALA A 153 7.32 1.14 15.50
C ALA A 153 7.19 0.88 17.00
N ALA A 154 8.11 1.36 17.82
CA ALA A 154 8.02 1.23 19.29
C ALA A 154 6.73 1.86 19.87
N ARG A 155 6.15 2.86 19.18
CA ARG A 155 4.92 3.53 19.60
C ARG A 155 3.66 2.67 19.40
N ILE A 156 3.76 1.63 18.58
CA ILE A 156 2.66 0.74 18.17
C ILE A 156 3.03 -0.73 18.31
N GLU A 157 4.06 -1.04 19.11
CA GLU A 157 4.61 -2.39 19.25
C GLU A 157 3.60 -3.40 19.83
N ALA A 158 2.70 -2.92 20.71
CA ALA A 158 1.69 -3.75 21.36
C ALA A 158 0.46 -4.03 20.48
N GLU A 159 0.36 -3.38 19.31
CA GLU A 159 -0.79 -3.53 18.42
C GLU A 159 -0.73 -4.85 17.63
N THR A 160 -1.93 -5.35 17.31
CA THR A 160 -2.13 -6.32 16.24
C THR A 160 -2.79 -5.63 15.05
N PHE A 161 -2.62 -6.17 13.86
CA PHE A 161 -3.08 -5.53 12.64
C PHE A 161 -3.99 -6.45 11.82
N ARG A 162 -5.02 -5.87 11.19
CA ARG A 162 -5.89 -6.53 10.22
C ARG A 162 -5.55 -6.17 8.79
N PHE A 163 -4.92 -5.02 8.58
CA PHE A 163 -4.62 -4.47 7.26
C PHE A 163 -3.33 -3.67 7.28
N GLY A 164 -2.52 -3.80 6.23
CA GLY A 164 -1.36 -2.98 5.97
C GLY A 164 -1.31 -2.53 4.51
N HIS A 165 -0.90 -1.29 4.27
CA HIS A 165 -0.55 -0.75 2.97
C HIS A 165 0.91 -0.32 3.00
N ILE A 166 1.73 -0.83 2.10
CA ILE A 166 3.17 -0.56 2.00
C ILE A 166 3.42 0.08 0.64
N ASP A 167 3.69 1.38 0.67
CA ASP A 167 3.87 2.26 -0.49
C ASP A 167 5.18 3.04 -0.31
N VAL A 168 6.31 2.39 -0.58
CA VAL A 168 7.64 2.85 -0.15
C VAL A 168 8.72 2.79 -1.24
N ASP A 169 8.35 2.41 -2.47
CA ASP A 169 9.14 2.45 -3.69
C ASP A 169 10.37 1.52 -3.74
N VAL A 170 10.96 1.15 -2.58
CA VAL A 170 12.29 0.51 -2.53
C VAL A 170 12.28 -0.80 -1.73
N TYR A 171 13.19 -1.71 -2.12
CA TYR A 171 13.29 -3.05 -1.56
C TYR A 171 13.40 -3.08 -0.04
N ARG A 172 14.34 -2.29 0.51
CA ARG A 172 14.67 -2.38 1.93
C ARG A 172 13.56 -1.84 2.81
N SER A 173 12.94 -0.73 2.41
CA SER A 173 11.78 -0.18 3.14
C SER A 173 10.59 -1.13 3.09
N ALA A 174 10.31 -1.75 1.94
CA ALA A 174 9.24 -2.74 1.78
C ALA A 174 9.48 -3.98 2.67
N ARG A 175 10.71 -4.52 2.65
CA ARG A 175 11.11 -5.66 3.47
C ARG A 175 10.98 -5.36 4.96
N ASP A 176 11.62 -4.31 5.43
CA ASP A 176 11.67 -3.98 6.86
C ASP A 176 10.26 -3.69 7.40
N SER A 177 9.39 -3.07 6.59
CA SER A 177 7.98 -2.82 6.94
C SER A 177 7.18 -4.11 7.05
N PHE A 178 7.29 -5.00 6.07
CA PHE A 178 6.58 -6.26 6.07
C PHE A 178 7.06 -7.21 7.17
N GLU A 179 8.36 -7.37 7.34
CA GLU A 179 8.95 -8.25 8.37
C GLU A 179 8.54 -7.81 9.78
N TRP A 180 8.39 -6.51 10.02
CA TRP A 180 7.85 -6.00 11.28
C TRP A 180 6.35 -6.26 11.44
N LEU A 181 5.57 -6.04 10.37
CA LEU A 181 4.10 -6.17 10.39
C LEU A 181 3.64 -7.63 10.44
N TRP A 182 4.31 -8.52 9.71
CA TRP A 182 3.86 -9.90 9.49
C TRP A 182 3.60 -10.70 10.77
N PRO A 183 4.48 -10.74 11.79
CA PRO A 183 4.18 -11.45 13.05
C PRO A 183 2.98 -10.85 13.79
N ARG A 184 2.67 -9.58 13.61
CA ARG A 184 1.58 -8.84 14.25
C ARG A 184 0.28 -8.86 13.46
N LEU A 185 0.33 -9.31 12.21
CA LEU A 185 -0.85 -9.41 11.36
C LEU A 185 -1.74 -10.57 11.81
N LEU A 186 -3.04 -10.33 11.95
CA LEU A 186 -4.02 -11.36 12.28
C LEU A 186 -4.12 -12.42 11.18
N PRO A 187 -4.46 -13.68 11.49
CA PRO A 187 -4.91 -14.65 10.49
C PRO A 187 -6.08 -14.09 9.67
N GLY A 188 -6.01 -14.18 8.35
CA GLY A 188 -6.93 -13.53 7.41
C GLY A 188 -6.61 -12.05 7.15
N GLY A 189 -5.61 -11.49 7.84
CA GLY A 189 -5.15 -10.12 7.61
C GLY A 189 -4.51 -9.96 6.24
N ILE A 190 -4.55 -8.73 5.74
CA ILE A 190 -4.18 -8.36 4.37
C ILE A 190 -3.07 -7.34 4.40
N VAL A 191 -2.04 -7.54 3.57
CA VAL A 191 -1.04 -6.50 3.25
C VAL A 191 -1.08 -6.23 1.75
N VAL A 192 -1.10 -4.95 1.38
CA VAL A 192 -1.03 -4.49 0.00
C VAL A 192 0.30 -3.81 -0.23
N PHE A 193 1.04 -4.22 -1.25
CA PHE A 193 2.20 -3.49 -1.77
C PHE A 193 1.76 -2.70 -2.99
N ASP A 194 1.97 -1.37 -2.98
CA ASP A 194 1.52 -0.48 -4.06
C ASP A 194 2.40 -0.60 -5.31
N ASP A 195 3.70 -0.74 -5.13
CA ASP A 195 4.70 -0.59 -6.19
C ASP A 195 5.01 -1.87 -6.98
N TYR A 196 4.24 -2.93 -6.79
CA TYR A 196 4.53 -4.23 -7.38
C TYR A 196 4.31 -4.23 -8.89
N GLY A 197 5.39 -4.47 -9.65
CA GLY A 197 5.35 -4.58 -11.10
C GLY A 197 5.50 -3.27 -11.85
N PHE A 198 5.72 -2.14 -11.18
CA PHE A 198 6.09 -0.90 -11.85
C PHE A 198 7.57 -0.89 -12.24
N ILE A 199 7.83 -0.37 -13.45
CA ILE A 199 9.20 -0.11 -13.91
C ILE A 199 9.82 0.96 -12.99
N GLY A 200 10.99 0.66 -12.43
CA GLY A 200 11.65 1.55 -11.46
C GLY A 200 11.45 1.16 -9.99
N CYS A 201 10.38 0.40 -9.66
CA CYS A 201 10.15 -0.19 -8.33
C CYS A 201 10.48 -1.69 -8.30
N ASP A 202 11.49 -2.09 -9.08
CA ASP A 202 11.90 -3.50 -9.22
C ASP A 202 12.41 -4.08 -7.91
N GLY A 203 12.90 -3.25 -6.99
CA GLY A 203 13.23 -3.66 -5.63
C GLY A 203 12.03 -4.19 -4.87
N VAL A 204 10.89 -3.50 -4.91
CA VAL A 204 9.63 -3.96 -4.29
C VAL A 204 9.12 -5.22 -4.97
N THR A 205 9.11 -5.25 -6.31
CA THR A 205 8.71 -6.44 -7.08
C THR A 205 9.52 -7.66 -6.67
N ARG A 206 10.85 -7.51 -6.56
CA ARG A 206 11.75 -8.59 -6.14
C ARG A 206 11.43 -9.09 -4.73
N TYR A 207 11.21 -8.18 -3.78
CA TYR A 207 10.89 -8.58 -2.42
C TYR A 207 9.55 -9.33 -2.34
N VAL A 208 8.53 -8.86 -3.03
CA VAL A 208 7.21 -9.53 -3.06
C VAL A 208 7.31 -10.93 -3.67
N GLU A 209 8.12 -11.13 -4.70
CA GLU A 209 8.36 -12.47 -5.26
C GLU A 209 9.04 -13.41 -4.26
N GLU A 210 9.93 -12.89 -3.39
CA GLU A 210 10.56 -13.67 -2.31
C GLU A 210 9.50 -14.15 -1.28
N LEU A 211 8.41 -13.39 -1.06
CA LEU A 211 7.33 -13.76 -0.14
C LEU A 211 6.52 -14.99 -0.58
N ARG A 212 6.57 -15.37 -1.87
CA ARG A 212 5.88 -16.57 -2.36
C ARG A 212 6.38 -17.86 -1.72
N ALA A 213 7.61 -17.85 -1.18
CA ALA A 213 8.19 -18.97 -0.45
C ALA A 213 7.85 -18.95 1.06
N LEU A 214 7.23 -17.88 1.58
CA LEU A 214 6.94 -17.75 2.99
C LEU A 214 5.73 -18.62 3.39
N PRO A 215 5.87 -19.55 4.34
CA PRO A 215 4.75 -20.36 4.82
C PRO A 215 3.63 -19.50 5.41
N GLY A 216 2.38 -19.87 5.14
CA GLY A 216 1.20 -19.14 5.63
C GLY A 216 0.93 -17.81 4.90
N CYS A 217 1.63 -17.57 3.80
CA CYS A 217 1.53 -16.37 2.98
C CYS A 217 0.96 -16.72 1.60
N ALA A 218 -0.13 -16.06 1.18
CA ALA A 218 -0.62 -16.10 -0.19
C ALA A 218 -0.38 -14.76 -0.86
N VAL A 219 0.34 -14.78 -1.98
CA VAL A 219 0.63 -13.58 -2.79
C VAL A 219 -0.20 -13.60 -4.06
N LEU A 220 -1.10 -12.63 -4.20
CA LEU A 220 -1.92 -12.43 -5.40
C LEU A 220 -1.35 -11.25 -6.20
N HIS A 221 -1.03 -11.52 -7.45
CA HIS A 221 -0.61 -10.49 -8.40
C HIS A 221 -1.84 -9.87 -9.05
N ASN A 222 -2.10 -8.62 -8.74
CA ASN A 222 -3.10 -7.83 -9.45
C ASN A 222 -2.43 -7.10 -10.62
N LEU A 223 -3.12 -7.04 -11.74
CA LEU A 223 -2.55 -6.47 -12.97
C LEU A 223 -2.63 -4.93 -13.01
N ASN A 224 -2.80 -4.29 -11.85
CA ASN A 224 -2.91 -2.84 -11.69
C ASN A 224 -1.71 -2.21 -10.98
N GLY A 225 -0.72 -3.01 -10.57
CA GLY A 225 0.43 -2.53 -9.79
C GLY A 225 0.36 -2.86 -8.30
N HIS A 226 -0.74 -3.45 -7.81
CA HIS A 226 -0.80 -4.01 -6.47
C HIS A 226 -0.37 -5.48 -6.43
N ALA A 227 0.31 -5.86 -5.35
CA ALA A 227 0.33 -7.22 -4.86
C ALA A 227 -0.43 -7.29 -3.54
N VAL A 228 -1.41 -8.19 -3.47
CA VAL A 228 -2.18 -8.43 -2.25
C VAL A 228 -1.65 -9.68 -1.58
N VAL A 229 -1.21 -9.53 -0.33
CA VAL A 229 -0.68 -10.61 0.51
C VAL A 229 -1.69 -10.92 1.60
N VAL A 230 -2.11 -12.17 1.70
CA VAL A 230 -3.06 -12.64 2.71
C VAL A 230 -2.37 -13.62 3.64
N LYS A 231 -2.52 -13.40 4.95
CA LYS A 231 -2.06 -14.34 5.98
C LYS A 231 -3.14 -15.39 6.23
N TRP A 232 -2.86 -16.62 5.90
CA TRP A 232 -3.75 -17.72 6.32
C TRP A 232 -3.17 -18.46 7.53
N GLN A 233 -4.00 -19.17 8.26
CA GLN A 233 -3.49 -20.15 9.22
C GLN A 233 -2.85 -21.27 8.40
N GLY A 234 -1.55 -21.42 8.49
CA GLY A 234 -0.89 -22.62 7.97
C GLY A 234 -1.57 -23.84 8.58
N ALA A 235 -1.81 -24.89 7.80
CA ALA A 235 -2.10 -26.19 8.37
C ALA A 235 -1.03 -26.45 9.45
N ALA A 236 -1.47 -26.81 10.67
CA ALA A 236 -0.54 -27.27 11.67
C ALA A 236 0.42 -28.28 11.00
N ALA A 237 1.72 -28.10 11.19
CA ALA A 237 2.66 -29.08 10.68
C ALA A 237 2.14 -30.45 11.17
N PRO A 238 2.10 -31.48 10.30
CA PRO A 238 1.70 -32.80 10.76
C PRO A 238 2.62 -33.16 11.93
N ASP A 239 2.03 -33.51 13.05
CA ASP A 239 2.74 -33.97 14.24
C ASP A 239 3.71 -35.07 13.80
N SER A 240 5.01 -34.80 13.95
CA SER A 240 6.12 -35.69 13.63
C SER A 240 6.27 -36.77 14.68
#